data_67f9cb28fc03f24f5d8a7334c5c8fd45
#
_entry.id   67f9cb28fc03f24f5d8a7334c5c8fd45
#
_cell.length_a   1.000
_cell.length_b   1.000
_cell.length_c   1.000
_cell.angle_alpha   90.00
_cell.angle_beta   90.00
_cell.angle_gamma   90.00
#
_symmetry.space_group_name_H-M   'P 1'
#
loop_
_entity.id
_entity.type
_entity.pdbx_description
1 polymer ?
#
loop_
_entity_poly.entity_id
_entity_poly.type
_entity_poly.pdbx_seq_one_letter_code
_entity_poly.pdbx_strand_id
1 'polypeptide(L)'
;MSGKTTESWFALLLIFYGVPLWIIVLGFKKNEQFWYRQFTYFGRFDIVGTSVKQAHKLPQNIAVDEKSTWLRAKLVYVAMLAGMNCLLGICLSQRSDEVSLEEAYGEFKTEATEINRDYQAISVVTDGCKATSNAIKKLFCESIIILCFLHSVIKIRNVAQKEPCKKELFNKIWEIYRQENPKDFVTKMDELKQCSSVHIQKPSVIEQLDKMQQKTEFFTKAYQQKNALTTSNTIDRPMRMLDRFLFNHRSGEPSILPCSFSIRSIDVKSLCYLL
;
A
#
# COMPACT_ATOMS: atom_id res chain seq x y z
N MET A 1 -29.36 -12.03 9.81
CA MET A 1 -28.25 -11.91 10.79
C MET A 1 -28.85 -11.72 12.17
N SER A 2 -28.39 -12.46 13.19
CA SER A 2 -28.90 -12.28 14.55
C SER A 2 -28.42 -10.96 15.12
N GLY A 3 -29.21 -10.25 15.98
CA GLY A 3 -28.86 -8.96 16.56
C GLY A 3 -27.50 -8.92 17.27
N LYS A 4 -27.04 -10.05 17.81
CA LYS A 4 -25.71 -10.19 18.44
C LYS A 4 -24.54 -10.01 17.44
N THR A 5 -24.72 -10.39 16.17
CA THR A 5 -23.71 -10.23 15.12
C THR A 5 -23.55 -8.75 14.73
N THR A 6 -24.66 -8.01 14.68
CA THR A 6 -24.67 -6.59 14.34
C THR A 6 -23.97 -5.73 15.40
N GLU A 7 -24.19 -6.01 16.68
CA GLU A 7 -23.52 -5.33 17.80
C GLU A 7 -22.01 -5.55 17.77
N SER A 8 -21.57 -6.78 17.52
CA SER A 8 -20.15 -7.09 17.43
C SER A 8 -19.48 -6.35 16.27
N TRP A 9 -20.11 -6.31 15.11
CA TRP A 9 -19.59 -5.54 13.97
C TRP A 9 -19.50 -4.05 14.25
N PHE A 10 -20.52 -3.47 14.89
CA PHE A 10 -20.51 -2.06 15.23
C PHE A 10 -19.44 -1.72 16.27
N ALA A 11 -19.26 -2.56 17.29
CA ALA A 11 -18.20 -2.38 18.27
C ALA A 11 -16.80 -2.49 17.63
N LEU A 12 -16.58 -3.45 16.74
CA LEU A 12 -15.32 -3.58 15.99
C LEU A 12 -15.06 -2.38 15.10
N LEU A 13 -16.09 -1.86 14.44
CA LEU A 13 -15.98 -0.64 13.65
C LEU A 13 -15.56 0.56 14.50
N LEU A 14 -16.15 0.72 15.70
CA LEU A 14 -15.76 1.78 16.64
C LEU A 14 -14.31 1.64 17.10
N ILE A 15 -13.85 0.41 17.41
CA ILE A 15 -12.45 0.12 17.75
C ILE A 15 -11.54 0.53 16.57
N PHE A 16 -11.93 0.18 15.36
CA PHE A 16 -11.18 0.55 14.16
C PHE A 16 -11.05 2.07 13.98
N TYR A 17 -12.10 2.83 14.28
CA TYR A 17 -12.05 4.30 14.27
C TYR A 17 -11.36 4.89 15.50
N GLY A 18 -10.75 4.07 16.35
CA GLY A 18 -9.91 4.51 17.48
C GLY A 18 -10.71 4.83 18.75
N VAL A 19 -11.94 4.35 18.84
CA VAL A 19 -12.69 4.44 20.11
C VAL A 19 -12.02 3.51 21.13
N PRO A 20 -11.61 4.02 22.29
CA PRO A 20 -10.94 3.21 23.31
C PRO A 20 -11.80 2.03 23.77
N LEU A 21 -11.17 0.90 24.07
CA LEU A 21 -11.86 -0.33 24.49
C LEU A 21 -12.77 -0.11 25.71
N TRP A 22 -12.35 0.72 26.68
CA TRP A 22 -13.16 0.99 27.87
C TRP A 22 -14.51 1.67 27.52
N ILE A 23 -14.57 2.52 26.47
CA ILE A 23 -15.83 3.11 26.01
C ILE A 23 -16.71 2.02 25.38
N ILE A 24 -16.12 1.11 24.60
CA ILE A 24 -16.83 -0.04 24.03
C ILE A 24 -17.42 -0.92 25.12
N VAL A 25 -16.65 -1.19 26.18
CA VAL A 25 -17.11 -1.95 27.34
C VAL A 25 -18.34 -1.30 27.99
N LEU A 26 -18.33 0.02 28.19
CA LEU A 26 -19.45 0.76 28.73
C LEU A 26 -20.70 0.67 27.85
N GLY A 27 -20.52 0.81 26.53
CA GLY A 27 -21.64 0.81 25.57
C GLY A 27 -22.27 -0.57 25.35
N PHE A 28 -21.45 -1.62 25.30
CA PHE A 28 -21.89 -2.96 24.88
C PHE A 28 -21.95 -3.99 26.01
N LYS A 29 -21.69 -3.60 27.24
CA LYS A 29 -21.79 -4.44 28.45
C LYS A 29 -20.98 -5.76 28.39
N LYS A 30 -19.89 -5.79 27.65
CA LYS A 30 -18.95 -6.91 27.56
C LYS A 30 -17.58 -6.44 28.03
N ASN A 31 -16.80 -7.31 28.68
CA ASN A 31 -15.48 -6.95 29.18
C ASN A 31 -14.46 -6.75 28.04
N GLU A 32 -13.33 -6.10 28.35
CA GLU A 32 -12.27 -5.81 27.39
C GLU A 32 -11.68 -7.08 26.76
N GLN A 33 -11.53 -8.17 27.53
CA GLN A 33 -11.02 -9.44 27.02
C GLN A 33 -11.95 -10.05 25.95
N PHE A 34 -13.26 -9.87 26.10
CA PHE A 34 -14.21 -10.32 25.08
C PHE A 34 -13.96 -9.60 23.76
N TRP A 35 -13.92 -8.26 23.76
CA TRP A 35 -13.71 -7.47 22.57
C TRP A 35 -12.35 -7.71 21.95
N TYR A 36 -11.33 -7.84 22.79
CA TYR A 36 -10.00 -8.21 22.35
C TYR A 36 -9.98 -9.56 21.62
N ARG A 37 -10.61 -10.59 22.18
CA ARG A 37 -10.72 -11.90 21.51
C ARG A 37 -11.49 -11.82 20.20
N GLN A 38 -12.58 -11.05 20.14
CA GLN A 38 -13.31 -10.82 18.89
C GLN A 38 -12.41 -10.18 17.84
N PHE A 39 -11.72 -9.12 18.20
CA PHE A 39 -10.80 -8.43 17.30
C PHE A 39 -9.68 -9.35 16.79
N THR A 40 -9.05 -10.12 17.68
CA THR A 40 -8.00 -11.08 17.33
C THR A 40 -8.56 -12.24 16.49
N TYR A 41 -9.80 -12.66 16.72
CA TYR A 41 -10.42 -13.72 15.95
C TYR A 41 -10.58 -13.33 14.47
N PHE A 42 -10.99 -12.10 14.16
CA PHE A 42 -11.11 -11.64 12.79
C PHE A 42 -9.77 -11.63 12.04
N GLY A 43 -8.66 -11.39 12.72
CA GLY A 43 -7.34 -11.43 12.09
C GLY A 43 -6.81 -12.82 11.72
N ARG A 44 -7.53 -13.87 12.07
CA ARG A 44 -7.13 -15.25 11.73
C ARG A 44 -7.63 -15.72 10.38
N PHE A 45 -8.45 -14.92 9.71
CA PHE A 45 -8.95 -15.26 8.39
C PHE A 45 -7.96 -14.89 7.30
N ASP A 46 -7.90 -15.72 6.29
CA ASP A 46 -7.20 -15.47 5.04
C ASP A 46 -7.86 -14.30 4.30
N ILE A 47 -7.07 -13.27 3.97
CA ILE A 47 -7.55 -12.07 3.29
C ILE A 47 -8.01 -12.41 1.88
N VAL A 48 -7.20 -13.15 1.14
CA VAL A 48 -7.48 -13.49 -0.27
C VAL A 48 -8.70 -14.41 -0.34
N GLY A 49 -8.74 -15.47 0.48
CA GLY A 49 -9.85 -16.42 0.53
C GLY A 49 -11.16 -15.78 0.95
N THR A 50 -11.10 -14.74 1.80
CA THR A 50 -12.29 -14.00 2.24
C THR A 50 -12.74 -12.97 1.22
N SER A 51 -11.81 -12.22 0.61
CA SER A 51 -12.11 -11.10 -0.29
C SER A 51 -12.35 -11.53 -1.71
N VAL A 52 -11.57 -12.47 -2.23
CA VAL A 52 -11.60 -12.91 -3.63
C VAL A 52 -12.51 -14.14 -3.83
N LYS A 53 -12.37 -15.17 -3.00
CA LYS A 53 -13.17 -16.41 -2.96
C LYS A 53 -13.15 -17.30 -4.20
N GLN A 54 -12.78 -16.79 -5.37
CA GLN A 54 -12.85 -17.50 -6.64
C GLN A 54 -11.58 -17.28 -7.46
N ALA A 55 -10.99 -18.32 -8.02
CA ALA A 55 -9.74 -18.28 -8.75
C ALA A 55 -9.72 -17.23 -9.89
N HIS A 56 -10.82 -17.14 -10.66
CA HIS A 56 -10.91 -16.20 -11.79
C HIS A 56 -11.03 -14.72 -11.38
N LYS A 57 -11.25 -14.45 -10.09
CA LYS A 57 -11.31 -13.09 -9.53
C LYS A 57 -9.98 -12.64 -8.93
N LEU A 58 -8.96 -13.50 -8.91
CA LEU A 58 -7.62 -13.09 -8.51
C LEU A 58 -7.11 -12.04 -9.51
N PRO A 59 -6.72 -10.83 -9.04
CA PRO A 59 -6.27 -9.80 -9.94
C PRO A 59 -4.91 -10.15 -10.53
N GLN A 60 -4.78 -10.01 -11.84
CA GLN A 60 -3.52 -10.20 -12.56
C GLN A 60 -2.59 -8.98 -12.47
N ASN A 61 -3.15 -7.82 -12.20
CA ASN A 61 -2.42 -6.56 -12.06
C ASN A 61 -2.55 -6.09 -10.61
N ILE A 62 -1.43 -6.03 -9.89
CA ILE A 62 -1.39 -5.69 -8.47
C ILE A 62 -0.49 -4.49 -8.23
N ALA A 63 -0.72 -3.80 -7.14
CA ALA A 63 0.17 -2.77 -6.61
C ALA A 63 0.75 -3.25 -5.29
N VAL A 64 2.00 -2.91 -5.04
CA VAL A 64 2.70 -3.17 -3.78
C VAL A 64 3.34 -1.89 -3.27
N ASP A 65 3.28 -1.70 -1.98
CA ASP A 65 3.89 -0.55 -1.32
C ASP A 65 4.22 -0.90 0.13
N GLU A 66 5.25 -0.28 0.67
CA GLU A 66 5.60 -0.43 2.07
C GLU A 66 5.68 0.91 2.78
N LYS A 67 5.30 0.93 4.03
CA LYS A 67 5.36 2.11 4.87
C LYS A 67 5.99 1.81 6.21
N SER A 68 6.98 2.63 6.57
CA SER A 68 7.54 2.60 7.92
C SER A 68 6.55 3.21 8.93
N THR A 69 6.44 2.57 10.09
CA THR A 69 5.65 3.06 11.21
C THR A 69 6.28 2.62 12.52
N TRP A 70 5.81 3.20 13.61
CA TRP A 70 6.27 2.82 14.95
C TRP A 70 5.21 1.94 15.62
N LEU A 71 5.61 0.76 16.04
CA LEU A 71 4.78 -0.15 16.82
C LEU A 71 5.54 -0.50 18.11
N ARG A 72 4.96 -0.13 19.26
CA ARG A 72 5.57 -0.37 20.59
C ARG A 72 7.03 0.11 20.66
N ALA A 73 7.28 1.36 20.29
CA ALA A 73 8.60 1.98 20.23
C ALA A 73 9.63 1.28 19.32
N LYS A 74 9.20 0.35 18.45
CA LYS A 74 10.04 -0.26 17.41
C LYS A 74 9.62 0.22 16.05
N LEU A 75 10.60 0.54 15.20
CA LEU A 75 10.35 0.82 13.78
C LEU A 75 9.98 -0.50 13.08
N VAL A 76 8.87 -0.51 12.41
CA VAL A 76 8.39 -1.64 11.60
C VAL A 76 7.94 -1.14 10.23
N TYR A 77 7.87 -2.04 9.28
CA TYR A 77 7.39 -1.76 7.93
C TYR A 77 6.10 -2.53 7.69
N VAL A 78 5.11 -1.85 7.17
CA VAL A 78 3.86 -2.47 6.75
C VAL A 78 3.93 -2.68 5.25
N ALA A 79 4.04 -3.91 4.82
CA ALA A 79 3.99 -4.31 3.41
C ALA A 79 2.53 -4.55 3.02
N MET A 80 2.06 -3.85 2.00
CA MET A 80 0.68 -3.95 1.50
C MET A 80 0.64 -4.35 0.04
N LEU A 81 -0.37 -5.16 -0.29
CA LEU A 81 -0.71 -5.51 -1.68
C LEU A 81 -2.18 -5.18 -1.93
N ALA A 82 -2.47 -4.63 -3.09
CA ALA A 82 -3.83 -4.35 -3.52
C ALA A 82 -4.01 -4.59 -5.03
N GLY A 83 -5.23 -4.89 -5.43
CA GLY A 83 -5.61 -5.06 -6.84
C GLY A 83 -7.12 -4.95 -7.00
N MET A 84 -7.59 -4.45 -8.15
CA MET A 84 -9.03 -4.31 -8.45
C MET A 84 -9.85 -3.63 -7.33
N ASN A 85 -9.28 -2.60 -6.70
CA ASN A 85 -9.89 -1.85 -5.59
C ASN A 85 -10.10 -2.67 -4.30
N CYS A 86 -9.45 -3.80 -4.14
CA CYS A 86 -9.44 -4.55 -2.89
C CYS A 86 -8.03 -4.69 -2.33
N LEU A 87 -7.93 -4.77 -1.01
CA LEU A 87 -6.73 -5.15 -0.31
C LEU A 87 -6.56 -6.67 -0.43
N LEU A 88 -5.37 -7.10 -0.82
CA LEU A 88 -5.05 -8.51 -1.05
C LEU A 88 -4.12 -9.08 0.01
N GLY A 89 -3.33 -8.23 0.64
CA GLY A 89 -2.41 -8.65 1.68
C GLY A 89 -1.90 -7.46 2.48
N ILE A 90 -1.62 -7.70 3.75
CA ILE A 90 -0.99 -6.76 4.65
C ILE A 90 -0.17 -7.54 5.66
N CYS A 91 1.13 -7.27 5.73
CA CYS A 91 2.05 -7.92 6.63
C CYS A 91 2.98 -6.94 7.30
N LEU A 92 3.39 -7.27 8.51
CA LEU A 92 4.43 -6.55 9.22
C LEU A 92 5.78 -7.16 8.92
N SER A 93 6.72 -6.31 8.52
CA SER A 93 8.12 -6.65 8.40
C SER A 93 8.94 -5.85 9.40
N GLN A 94 9.92 -6.48 10.03
CA GLN A 94 10.83 -5.79 10.94
C GLN A 94 11.87 -4.94 10.22
N ARG A 95 12.12 -5.22 8.94
CA ARG A 95 13.13 -4.59 8.10
C ARG A 95 12.58 -4.36 6.70
N SER A 96 13.12 -3.39 5.99
CA SER A 96 12.80 -3.11 4.59
C SER A 96 13.84 -3.68 3.62
N ASP A 97 14.54 -4.74 4.02
CA ASP A 97 15.43 -5.45 3.12
C ASP A 97 14.66 -6.48 2.26
N GLU A 98 15.33 -6.94 1.21
CA GLU A 98 14.75 -7.84 0.21
C GLU A 98 14.18 -9.13 0.84
N VAL A 99 14.90 -9.74 1.78
CA VAL A 99 14.50 -11.03 2.40
C VAL A 99 13.25 -10.83 3.26
N SER A 100 13.25 -9.80 4.10
CA SER A 100 12.11 -9.51 4.99
C SER A 100 10.86 -9.10 4.21
N LEU A 101 11.01 -8.39 3.09
CA LEU A 101 9.90 -8.02 2.22
C LEU A 101 9.41 -9.20 1.36
N GLU A 102 10.32 -10.09 0.93
CA GLU A 102 9.94 -11.33 0.25
C GLU A 102 9.07 -12.20 1.16
N GLU A 103 9.44 -12.35 2.43
CA GLU A 103 8.63 -13.07 3.42
C GLU A 103 7.25 -12.41 3.60
N ALA A 104 7.21 -11.09 3.78
CA ALA A 104 5.98 -10.36 3.99
C ALA A 104 5.01 -10.41 2.78
N TYR A 105 5.51 -10.23 1.57
CA TYR A 105 4.70 -10.34 0.35
C TYR A 105 4.40 -11.80 -0.02
N GLY A 106 5.21 -12.74 0.43
CA GLY A 106 5.05 -14.17 0.23
C GLY A 106 3.77 -14.73 0.87
N GLU A 107 3.27 -14.11 1.94
CA GLU A 107 1.99 -14.50 2.52
C GLU A 107 0.85 -14.38 1.51
N PHE A 108 0.77 -13.28 0.77
CA PHE A 108 -0.22 -13.13 -0.29
C PHE A 108 -0.08 -14.21 -1.37
N LYS A 109 1.15 -14.51 -1.79
CA LYS A 109 1.38 -15.55 -2.79
C LYS A 109 0.88 -16.90 -2.29
N THR A 110 1.14 -17.25 -1.04
CA THR A 110 0.66 -18.49 -0.41
C THR A 110 -0.86 -18.54 -0.43
N GLU A 111 -1.54 -17.51 0.07
CA GLU A 111 -3.00 -17.42 0.09
C GLU A 111 -3.60 -17.48 -1.34
N ALA A 112 -2.98 -16.82 -2.31
CA ALA A 112 -3.44 -16.82 -3.70
C ALA A 112 -3.27 -18.20 -4.36
N THR A 113 -2.19 -18.92 -4.05
CA THR A 113 -1.94 -20.27 -4.59
C THR A 113 -2.83 -21.34 -3.97
N GLU A 114 -3.38 -21.13 -2.77
CA GLU A 114 -4.42 -21.97 -2.20
C GLU A 114 -5.73 -21.92 -3.01
N ILE A 115 -6.04 -20.74 -3.60
CA ILE A 115 -7.22 -20.55 -4.45
C ILE A 115 -6.94 -20.95 -5.91
N ASN A 116 -5.77 -20.61 -6.43
CA ASN A 116 -5.32 -20.93 -7.77
C ASN A 116 -3.84 -21.32 -7.76
N ARG A 117 -3.57 -22.62 -7.86
CA ARG A 117 -2.23 -23.19 -7.75
C ARG A 117 -1.21 -22.58 -8.71
N ASP A 118 -1.66 -22.16 -9.90
CA ASP A 118 -0.83 -21.59 -10.95
C ASP A 118 -0.87 -20.05 -10.98
N TYR A 119 -1.31 -19.42 -9.88
CA TYR A 119 -1.41 -17.97 -9.86
C TYR A 119 -0.06 -17.28 -10.03
N GLN A 120 -0.02 -16.37 -11.00
CA GLN A 120 1.06 -15.44 -11.26
C GLN A 120 0.47 -14.05 -11.52
N ALA A 121 1.04 -13.04 -10.88
CA ALA A 121 0.73 -11.67 -11.24
C ALA A 121 1.39 -11.32 -12.59
N ILE A 122 0.64 -10.75 -13.52
CA ILE A 122 1.15 -10.33 -14.83
C ILE A 122 1.95 -9.03 -14.70
N SER A 123 1.42 -8.06 -13.95
CA SER A 123 2.13 -6.83 -13.68
C SER A 123 2.05 -6.41 -12.21
N VAL A 124 3.12 -5.79 -11.73
CA VAL A 124 3.23 -5.30 -10.36
C VAL A 124 3.71 -3.86 -10.36
N VAL A 125 2.92 -2.96 -9.80
CA VAL A 125 3.31 -1.55 -9.60
C VAL A 125 4.00 -1.39 -8.25
N THR A 126 5.19 -0.77 -8.24
CA THR A 126 5.97 -0.44 -7.04
C THR A 126 6.38 1.03 -7.02
N ASP A 127 6.83 1.53 -5.87
CA ASP A 127 7.44 2.86 -5.73
C ASP A 127 8.85 2.96 -6.35
N GLY A 128 9.42 1.79 -6.72
CA GLY A 128 10.77 1.65 -7.27
C GLY A 128 11.86 1.45 -6.20
N CYS A 129 11.49 1.08 -4.97
CA CYS A 129 12.44 0.56 -4.00
C CYS A 129 13.08 -0.72 -4.53
N LYS A 130 14.41 -0.80 -4.48
CA LYS A 130 15.15 -1.95 -5.04
C LYS A 130 14.84 -3.25 -4.28
N ALA A 131 14.71 -3.16 -2.96
CA ALA A 131 14.41 -4.32 -2.12
C ALA A 131 13.02 -4.89 -2.47
N THR A 132 12.00 -4.02 -2.59
CA THR A 132 10.64 -4.38 -2.98
C THR A 132 10.62 -5.00 -4.38
N SER A 133 11.29 -4.35 -5.35
CA SER A 133 11.34 -4.86 -6.72
C SER A 133 12.01 -6.23 -6.82
N ASN A 134 13.07 -6.47 -6.04
CA ASN A 134 13.77 -7.75 -6.01
C ASN A 134 12.91 -8.83 -5.33
N ALA A 135 12.29 -8.52 -4.18
CA ALA A 135 11.38 -9.43 -3.49
C ALA A 135 10.22 -9.87 -4.41
N ILE A 136 9.61 -8.92 -5.11
CA ILE A 136 8.53 -9.22 -6.06
C ILE A 136 9.01 -10.07 -7.24
N LYS A 137 10.19 -9.81 -7.79
CA LYS A 137 10.76 -10.64 -8.87
C LYS A 137 11.02 -12.08 -8.45
N LYS A 138 11.38 -12.32 -7.20
CA LYS A 138 11.54 -13.68 -6.68
C LYS A 138 10.19 -14.38 -6.49
N LEU A 139 9.20 -13.66 -6.00
CA LEU A 139 7.86 -14.20 -5.80
C LEU A 139 7.11 -14.42 -7.12
N PHE A 140 7.21 -13.48 -8.06
CA PHE A 140 6.52 -13.46 -9.34
C PHE A 140 7.52 -13.22 -10.46
N CYS A 141 8.30 -14.25 -10.81
CA CYS A 141 9.46 -14.13 -11.71
C CYS A 141 9.12 -13.62 -13.13
N GLU A 142 7.91 -13.88 -13.62
CA GLU A 142 7.44 -13.47 -14.95
C GLU A 142 6.73 -12.13 -14.96
N SER A 143 6.53 -11.50 -13.79
CA SER A 143 5.80 -10.24 -13.70
C SER A 143 6.56 -9.07 -14.28
N ILE A 144 5.85 -8.22 -14.99
CA ILE A 144 6.33 -6.93 -15.45
C ILE A 144 6.31 -5.94 -14.28
N ILE A 145 7.49 -5.47 -13.88
CA ILE A 145 7.58 -4.43 -12.84
C ILE A 145 7.36 -3.06 -13.49
N ILE A 146 6.35 -2.36 -13.01
CA ILE A 146 5.96 -1.00 -13.41
C ILE A 146 6.28 -0.06 -12.26
N LEU A 147 6.87 1.10 -12.55
CA LEU A 147 7.08 2.10 -11.52
C LEU A 147 5.84 2.98 -11.34
N CYS A 148 5.51 3.26 -10.08
CA CYS A 148 4.45 4.19 -9.75
C CYS A 148 4.81 5.61 -10.20
N PHE A 149 4.07 6.14 -11.18
CA PHE A 149 4.27 7.49 -11.69
C PHE A 149 4.05 8.54 -10.59
N LEU A 150 3.04 8.34 -9.75
CA LEU A 150 2.69 9.27 -8.67
C LEU A 150 3.84 9.49 -7.67
N HIS A 151 4.59 8.45 -7.32
CA HIS A 151 5.75 8.59 -6.42
C HIS A 151 6.83 9.51 -7.00
N SER A 152 7.06 9.47 -8.32
CA SER A 152 7.98 10.41 -8.98
C SER A 152 7.44 11.83 -8.95
N VAL A 153 6.14 12.02 -9.18
CA VAL A 153 5.46 13.32 -9.09
C VAL A 153 5.54 13.90 -7.68
N ILE A 154 5.33 13.08 -6.65
CA ILE A 154 5.43 13.51 -5.24
C ILE A 154 6.85 14.00 -4.91
N LYS A 155 7.88 13.29 -5.37
CA LYS A 155 9.29 13.71 -5.18
C LYS A 155 9.55 15.07 -5.80
N ILE A 156 9.08 15.30 -7.04
CA ILE A 156 9.19 16.61 -7.71
C ILE A 156 8.40 17.66 -6.93
N ARG A 157 7.18 17.37 -6.51
CA ARG A 157 6.33 18.30 -5.75
C ARG A 157 6.99 18.79 -4.47
N ASN A 158 7.69 17.91 -3.76
CA ASN A 158 8.33 18.22 -2.49
C ASN A 158 9.49 19.23 -2.68
N VAL A 159 10.23 19.14 -3.79
CA VAL A 159 11.33 20.07 -4.08
C VAL A 159 10.87 21.33 -4.80
N ALA A 160 9.77 21.29 -5.57
CA ALA A 160 9.25 22.38 -6.38
C ALA A 160 8.32 23.36 -5.62
N GLN A 161 8.27 23.32 -4.28
CA GLN A 161 7.31 24.12 -3.50
C GLN A 161 7.41 25.63 -3.75
N LYS A 162 8.62 26.14 -3.97
CA LYS A 162 8.91 27.57 -4.15
C LYS A 162 9.23 27.94 -5.61
N GLU A 163 9.00 27.04 -6.58
CA GLU A 163 9.23 27.34 -7.99
C GLU A 163 8.14 28.25 -8.57
N PRO A 164 8.50 29.34 -9.25
CA PRO A 164 7.51 30.26 -9.84
C PRO A 164 6.65 29.55 -10.89
N CYS A 165 7.21 28.68 -11.73
CA CYS A 165 6.52 27.94 -12.79
C CYS A 165 5.87 26.63 -12.31
N LYS A 166 5.74 26.42 -11.00
CA LYS A 166 5.22 25.18 -10.41
C LYS A 166 3.91 24.71 -11.05
N LYS A 167 2.93 25.60 -11.24
CA LYS A 167 1.61 25.25 -11.80
C LYS A 167 1.74 24.73 -13.23
N GLU A 168 2.54 25.39 -14.05
CA GLU A 168 2.79 24.99 -15.44
C GLU A 168 3.53 23.64 -15.50
N LEU A 169 4.57 23.48 -14.68
CA LEU A 169 5.30 22.23 -14.55
C LEU A 169 4.37 21.04 -14.25
N PHE A 170 3.48 21.18 -13.26
CA PHE A 170 2.57 20.11 -12.91
C PHE A 170 1.49 19.84 -13.97
N ASN A 171 1.04 20.88 -14.69
CA ASN A 171 0.14 20.69 -15.81
C ASN A 171 0.80 19.82 -16.89
N LYS A 172 2.04 20.11 -17.28
CA LYS A 172 2.80 19.31 -18.25
C LYS A 172 3.04 17.86 -17.75
N ILE A 173 3.38 17.67 -16.48
CA ILE A 173 3.52 16.33 -15.89
C ILE A 173 2.21 15.54 -15.98
N TRP A 174 1.07 16.17 -15.71
CA TRP A 174 -0.22 15.51 -15.82
C TRP A 174 -0.67 15.28 -17.27
N GLU A 175 -0.25 16.11 -18.22
CA GLU A 175 -0.42 15.84 -19.65
C GLU A 175 0.32 14.57 -20.07
N ILE A 176 1.57 14.38 -19.60
CA ILE A 176 2.33 13.15 -19.84
C ILE A 176 1.58 11.93 -19.28
N TYR A 177 1.10 12.01 -18.05
CA TYR A 177 0.38 10.91 -17.40
C TYR A 177 -0.88 10.49 -18.15
N ARG A 178 -1.56 11.42 -18.83
CA ARG A 178 -2.80 11.18 -19.58
C ARG A 178 -2.59 10.61 -20.99
N GLN A 179 -1.34 10.43 -21.43
CA GLN A 179 -1.10 9.85 -22.74
C GLN A 179 -1.60 8.39 -22.79
N GLU A 180 -2.19 8.00 -23.92
CA GLU A 180 -2.78 6.66 -24.09
C GLU A 180 -1.81 5.67 -24.75
N ASN A 181 -0.70 6.16 -25.29
CA ASN A 181 0.30 5.31 -25.92
C ASN A 181 1.73 5.65 -25.49
N PRO A 182 2.65 4.68 -25.58
CA PRO A 182 4.02 4.86 -25.10
C PRO A 182 4.84 5.88 -25.92
N LYS A 183 4.54 6.08 -27.21
CA LYS A 183 5.29 7.02 -28.05
C LYS A 183 5.02 8.45 -27.64
N ASP A 184 3.74 8.81 -27.48
CA ASP A 184 3.35 10.14 -27.06
C ASP A 184 3.82 10.42 -25.62
N PHE A 185 3.79 9.41 -24.74
CA PHE A 185 4.35 9.52 -23.38
C PHE A 185 5.84 9.90 -23.44
N VAL A 186 6.64 9.20 -24.23
CA VAL A 186 8.08 9.47 -24.37
C VAL A 186 8.31 10.86 -24.98
N THR A 187 7.61 11.20 -26.06
CA THR A 187 7.72 12.52 -26.69
C THR A 187 7.43 13.66 -25.71
N LYS A 188 6.32 13.54 -24.96
CA LYS A 188 5.96 14.54 -23.96
C LYS A 188 6.94 14.62 -22.79
N MET A 189 7.56 13.51 -22.42
CA MET A 189 8.60 13.48 -21.40
C MET A 189 9.86 14.24 -21.89
N ASP A 190 10.25 14.06 -23.12
CA ASP A 190 11.39 14.77 -23.74
C ASP A 190 11.12 16.27 -23.90
N GLU A 191 9.89 16.65 -24.33
CA GLU A 191 9.44 18.04 -24.37
C GLU A 191 9.53 18.71 -22.97
N LEU A 192 9.08 18.01 -21.94
CA LEU A 192 9.15 18.50 -20.56
C LEU A 192 10.59 18.78 -20.15
N LYS A 193 11.53 17.89 -20.48
CA LYS A 193 12.96 18.08 -20.18
C LYS A 193 13.53 19.32 -20.86
N GLN A 194 13.25 19.48 -22.15
CA GLN A 194 13.74 20.64 -22.92
C GLN A 194 13.20 21.95 -22.35
N CYS A 195 11.91 22.02 -22.04
CA CYS A 195 11.31 23.21 -21.42
C CYS A 195 11.86 23.46 -20.01
N SER A 196 12.10 22.42 -19.21
CA SER A 196 12.53 22.56 -17.82
C SER A 196 13.94 23.12 -17.70
N SER A 197 14.83 22.78 -18.61
CA SER A 197 16.20 23.31 -18.63
C SER A 197 16.27 24.84 -18.83
N VAL A 198 15.23 25.45 -19.42
CA VAL A 198 15.16 26.88 -19.70
C VAL A 198 14.44 27.67 -18.60
N HIS A 199 13.38 27.09 -18.01
CA HIS A 199 12.46 27.83 -17.15
C HIS A 199 12.59 27.52 -15.66
N ILE A 200 13.18 26.40 -15.29
CA ILE A 200 13.32 25.98 -13.88
C ILE A 200 14.63 26.49 -13.32
N GLN A 201 14.54 27.23 -12.22
CA GLN A 201 15.69 27.85 -11.57
C GLN A 201 16.36 26.95 -10.53
N LYS A 202 15.59 26.05 -9.92
CA LYS A 202 16.06 25.24 -8.79
C LYS A 202 16.71 23.93 -9.25
N PRO A 203 18.03 23.74 -9.02
CA PRO A 203 18.74 22.54 -9.48
C PRO A 203 18.14 21.22 -8.96
N SER A 204 17.62 21.21 -7.73
CA SER A 204 16.99 20.02 -7.16
C SER A 204 15.70 19.60 -7.87
N VAL A 205 15.00 20.51 -8.54
CA VAL A 205 13.82 20.18 -9.36
C VAL A 205 14.28 19.55 -10.67
N ILE A 206 15.30 20.12 -11.30
CA ILE A 206 15.89 19.57 -12.53
C ILE A 206 16.40 18.15 -12.27
N GLU A 207 17.12 17.93 -11.18
CA GLU A 207 17.61 16.59 -10.78
C GLU A 207 16.48 15.57 -10.63
N GLN A 208 15.36 15.96 -10.03
CA GLN A 208 14.21 15.04 -9.89
C GLN A 208 13.51 14.77 -11.22
N LEU A 209 13.48 15.75 -12.13
CA LEU A 209 12.95 15.57 -13.49
C LEU A 209 13.86 14.64 -14.31
N ASP A 210 15.17 14.78 -14.20
CA ASP A 210 16.12 13.88 -14.85
C ASP A 210 15.98 12.45 -14.33
N LYS A 211 15.84 12.27 -13.01
CA LYS A 211 15.55 10.95 -12.40
C LYS A 211 14.22 10.37 -12.88
N MET A 212 13.21 11.19 -13.07
CA MET A 212 11.92 10.75 -13.62
C MET A 212 12.06 10.32 -15.07
N GLN A 213 12.78 11.09 -15.89
CA GLN A 213 13.03 10.76 -17.29
C GLN A 213 13.82 9.45 -17.46
N GLN A 214 14.87 9.23 -16.66
CA GLN A 214 15.63 7.97 -16.67
C GLN A 214 14.75 6.74 -16.39
N LYS A 215 13.57 6.92 -15.80
CA LYS A 215 12.61 5.88 -15.49
C LYS A 215 11.50 5.73 -16.54
N THR A 216 11.54 6.48 -17.63
CA THR A 216 10.49 6.49 -18.68
C THR A 216 10.16 5.09 -19.17
N GLU A 217 11.17 4.24 -19.42
CA GLU A 217 10.96 2.86 -19.84
C GLU A 217 10.12 2.05 -18.84
N PHE A 218 10.33 2.24 -17.54
CA PHE A 218 9.56 1.53 -16.53
C PHE A 218 8.11 2.00 -16.41
N PHE A 219 7.84 3.28 -16.69
CA PHE A 219 6.47 3.78 -16.75
C PHE A 219 5.74 3.26 -17.99
N THR A 220 6.42 3.23 -19.15
CA THR A 220 5.82 2.79 -20.42
C THR A 220 5.51 1.29 -20.47
N LYS A 221 6.10 0.47 -19.59
CA LYS A 221 5.73 -0.95 -19.44
C LYS A 221 4.25 -1.16 -19.12
N ALA A 222 3.59 -0.18 -18.51
CA ALA A 222 2.14 -0.25 -18.26
C ALA A 222 1.33 -0.38 -19.53
N TYR A 223 1.78 0.18 -20.65
CA TYR A 223 1.09 0.09 -21.95
C TYR A 223 1.16 -1.30 -22.60
N GLN A 224 2.05 -2.17 -22.12
CA GLN A 224 2.21 -3.54 -22.63
C GLN A 224 1.13 -4.48 -22.08
N GLN A 225 0.41 -4.07 -21.03
CA GLN A 225 -0.55 -4.91 -20.33
C GLN A 225 -1.92 -4.24 -20.25
N LYS A 226 -2.95 -4.98 -20.65
CA LYS A 226 -4.34 -4.52 -20.52
C LYS A 226 -4.69 -4.34 -19.02
N ASN A 227 -5.26 -3.19 -18.71
CA ASN A 227 -5.65 -2.84 -17.34
C ASN A 227 -4.49 -2.81 -16.32
N ALA A 228 -3.24 -2.64 -16.77
CA ALA A 228 -2.13 -2.44 -15.87
C ALA A 228 -2.36 -1.21 -14.99
N LEU A 229 -1.96 -1.34 -13.72
CA LEU A 229 -1.95 -0.19 -12.83
C LEU A 229 -0.75 0.70 -13.17
N THR A 230 -0.94 2.01 -13.12
CA THR A 230 0.12 3.01 -13.34
C THR A 230 0.53 3.72 -12.06
N THR A 231 -0.26 3.53 -11.02
CA THR A 231 -0.03 4.12 -9.69
C THR A 231 -0.42 3.16 -8.57
N SER A 232 0.12 3.36 -7.38
CA SER A 232 -0.24 2.64 -6.16
C SER A 232 -1.41 3.26 -5.39
N ASN A 233 -2.21 4.12 -6.00
CA ASN A 233 -3.35 4.81 -5.34
C ASN A 233 -4.33 3.86 -4.65
N THR A 234 -4.48 2.64 -5.14
CA THR A 234 -5.30 1.60 -4.51
C THR A 234 -4.83 1.23 -3.11
N ILE A 235 -3.56 1.49 -2.79
CA ILE A 235 -2.95 1.24 -1.47
C ILE A 235 -3.04 2.48 -0.57
N ASP A 236 -3.06 3.69 -1.13
CA ASP A 236 -3.02 4.94 -0.35
C ASP A 236 -4.18 5.07 0.63
N ARG A 237 -5.37 4.63 0.26
CA ARG A 237 -6.55 4.70 1.14
C ARG A 237 -6.44 3.71 2.31
N PRO A 238 -6.22 2.41 2.10
CA PRO A 238 -5.95 1.46 3.16
C PRO A 238 -4.79 1.91 4.05
N MET A 239 -3.70 2.41 3.47
CA MET A 239 -2.53 2.86 4.23
C MET A 239 -2.87 4.04 5.15
N ARG A 240 -3.66 5.02 4.70
CA ARG A 240 -4.12 6.13 5.56
C ARG A 240 -5.06 5.67 6.68
N MET A 241 -5.90 4.68 6.43
CA MET A 241 -6.77 4.13 7.46
C MET A 241 -5.96 3.40 8.53
N LEU A 242 -4.96 2.61 8.10
CA LEU A 242 -4.02 1.98 9.01
C LEU A 242 -3.24 3.01 9.86
N ASP A 243 -2.80 4.11 9.27
CA ASP A 243 -2.12 5.18 10.02
C ASP A 243 -2.98 5.75 11.13
N ARG A 244 -4.25 6.03 10.85
CA ARG A 244 -5.19 6.53 11.88
C ARG A 244 -5.36 5.52 13.00
N PHE A 245 -5.51 4.25 12.66
CA PHE A 245 -5.61 3.19 13.64
C PHE A 245 -4.35 3.10 14.50
N LEU A 246 -3.18 3.02 13.89
CA LEU A 246 -1.90 2.95 14.61
C LEU A 246 -1.63 4.20 15.45
N PHE A 247 -1.98 5.38 14.95
CA PHE A 247 -1.85 6.64 15.67
C PHE A 247 -2.70 6.64 16.95
N ASN A 248 -3.96 6.24 16.85
CA ASN A 248 -4.87 6.20 17.99
C ASN A 248 -4.44 5.17 19.07
N HIS A 249 -3.65 4.17 18.68
CA HIS A 249 -3.12 3.15 19.59
C HIS A 249 -1.69 3.44 20.07
N ARG A 250 -1.02 4.47 19.54
CA ARG A 250 0.32 4.91 20.00
C ARG A 250 0.29 5.64 21.33
N SER A 251 -0.76 6.39 21.60
CA SER A 251 -0.91 7.26 22.78
C SER A 251 -1.51 6.55 24.01
N GLY A 252 -1.87 5.27 23.90
CA GLY A 252 -2.27 4.46 25.04
C GLY A 252 -1.09 4.17 25.93
N GLU A 253 -1.16 4.55 27.22
CA GLU A 253 -0.13 4.20 28.21
C GLU A 253 0.21 2.70 28.15
N PRO A 254 1.48 2.33 28.34
CA PRO A 254 1.92 0.92 28.32
C PRO A 254 1.22 0.02 29.35
N SER A 255 0.51 0.63 30.29
CA SER A 255 -0.14 -0.03 31.44
C SER A 255 -1.41 -0.83 31.08
N ILE A 256 -1.99 -0.67 29.90
CA ILE A 256 -3.29 -1.31 29.57
C ILE A 256 -3.14 -2.51 28.63
N LEU A 257 -1.97 -2.72 28.02
CA LEU A 257 -1.71 -3.91 27.22
C LEU A 257 -0.89 -4.92 28.04
N PRO A 258 -1.39 -6.15 28.24
CA PRO A 258 -0.64 -7.18 28.96
C PRO A 258 0.75 -7.37 28.35
N CYS A 259 1.79 -7.43 29.18
CA CYS A 259 3.21 -7.56 28.80
C CYS A 259 3.56 -8.82 27.97
N SER A 260 2.59 -9.68 27.67
CA SER A 260 2.75 -10.94 26.94
C SER A 260 2.46 -10.86 25.45
N PHE A 261 2.28 -9.67 24.90
CA PHE A 261 2.02 -9.50 23.46
C PHE A 261 3.30 -9.65 22.63
N SER A 262 3.52 -10.84 22.12
CA SER A 262 4.43 -11.05 21.00
C SER A 262 3.94 -10.24 19.78
N ILE A 263 4.86 -9.68 18.99
CA ILE A 263 4.57 -8.99 17.72
C ILE A 263 3.71 -9.88 16.77
N ARG A 264 3.77 -11.21 16.96
CA ARG A 264 2.91 -12.20 16.29
C ARG A 264 1.43 -12.11 16.67
N SER A 265 1.04 -11.40 17.72
CA SER A 265 -0.34 -11.42 18.26
C SER A 265 -1.18 -10.17 17.96
N ILE A 266 -0.59 -9.07 17.44
CA ILE A 266 -1.38 -8.07 16.73
C ILE A 266 -1.39 -8.53 15.29
N ASP A 267 -2.34 -9.38 14.98
CA ASP A 267 -2.54 -9.83 13.63
C ASP A 267 -3.04 -8.63 12.82
N VAL A 268 -2.13 -8.07 12.02
CA VAL A 268 -2.43 -6.94 11.12
C VAL A 268 -3.55 -7.33 10.15
N LYS A 269 -3.75 -8.64 9.94
CA LYS A 269 -4.89 -9.19 9.20
C LYS A 269 -6.23 -8.80 9.84
N SER A 270 -6.30 -8.63 11.18
CA SER A 270 -7.51 -8.13 11.86
C SER A 270 -7.92 -6.74 11.37
N LEU A 271 -6.97 -5.93 10.89
CA LEU A 271 -7.23 -4.61 10.34
C LEU A 271 -7.84 -4.66 8.94
N CYS A 272 -7.54 -5.70 8.17
CA CYS A 272 -7.97 -5.80 6.78
C CYS A 272 -9.46 -6.05 6.62
N TYR A 273 -10.12 -6.64 7.61
CA TYR A 273 -11.57 -6.85 7.59
C TYR A 273 -12.38 -5.58 7.81
N LEU A 274 -11.72 -4.53 8.26
CA LEU A 274 -12.33 -3.25 8.56
C LEU A 274 -11.98 -2.18 7.51
N LEU A 275 -11.04 -2.48 6.60
CA LEU A 275 -10.66 -1.67 5.44
C LEU A 275 -11.42 -2.08 4.18
#